data_e4a55205810eec14df4b6a6fe3a9a0a3
#
_entry.id   e4a55205810eec14df4b6a6fe3a9a0a3
#
_cell.length_a   1.000
_cell.length_b   1.000
_cell.length_c   1.000
_cell.angle_alpha   90.00
_cell.angle_beta   90.00
_cell.angle_gamma   90.00
#
_symmetry.space_group_name_H-M   'P 1'
#
loop_
_entity.id
_entity.type
_entity.pdbx_description
1 polymer ?
#
loop_
_entity_poly.entity_id
_entity_poly.type
_entity_poly.pdbx_seq_one_letter_code
_entity_poly.pdbx_strand_id
1 'polypeptide(L)'
;MKKLVILGAGTAGTMAANKLRPQLPKDEWSITIIDQHETHYYQPGYLFIPFGIYRPDEVTKPTKRFIPTGVDLVTGEIDKVLPEDNKVLLADGQEFSYDYLIIASGTTPRPDETPGMADDLGGSVHEFYTFEGATALAEKLRTWEGGRLVVHVTEMPIKCPVAPLYFTFLADAFFEEQGLRDKVDITYVTPLEGAFTKPVSSRLLGDMLDKRKVHLEPDFMVESIDTEAKNLVSFDEREIPYDLLVT
;
A
#
# COMPACT_ATOMS: atom_id res chain seq x y z
N MET A 1 7.07 -37.39 -6.89
CA MET A 1 6.84 -36.34 -5.89
C MET A 1 6.27 -35.12 -6.60
N LYS A 2 5.08 -34.67 -6.19
CA LYS A 2 4.41 -33.50 -6.76
C LYS A 2 5.11 -32.23 -6.28
N LYS A 3 5.19 -31.24 -7.16
CA LYS A 3 5.88 -29.98 -6.91
C LYS A 3 4.87 -28.83 -6.79
N LEU A 4 4.81 -28.20 -5.63
CA LEU A 4 4.06 -26.97 -5.42
C LEU A 4 5.06 -25.80 -5.38
N VAL A 5 4.90 -24.84 -6.28
CA VAL A 5 5.66 -23.59 -6.28
C VAL A 5 4.76 -22.45 -5.86
N ILE A 6 5.23 -21.60 -4.95
CA ILE A 6 4.54 -20.40 -4.45
C ILE A 6 5.41 -19.20 -4.82
N LEU A 7 4.85 -18.25 -5.56
CA LEU A 7 5.53 -17.01 -5.95
C LEU A 7 5.13 -15.89 -4.99
N GLY A 8 6.14 -15.36 -4.29
CA GLY A 8 6.00 -14.34 -3.27
C GLY A 8 5.90 -14.92 -1.85
N ALA A 9 6.78 -14.48 -0.97
CA ALA A 9 6.82 -14.83 0.46
C ALA A 9 6.26 -13.71 1.36
N GLY A 10 5.39 -12.88 0.81
CA GLY A 10 4.57 -11.93 1.56
C GLY A 10 3.48 -12.64 2.39
N THR A 11 2.48 -11.88 2.86
CA THR A 11 1.42 -12.42 3.72
C THR A 11 0.70 -13.62 3.10
N ALA A 12 0.27 -13.52 1.84
CA ALA A 12 -0.50 -14.58 1.19
C ALA A 12 0.32 -15.85 0.98
N GLY A 13 1.57 -15.72 0.49
CA GLY A 13 2.44 -16.88 0.22
C GLY A 13 2.88 -17.58 1.50
N THR A 14 3.27 -16.86 2.53
CA THR A 14 3.63 -17.46 3.82
C THR A 14 2.42 -18.12 4.50
N MET A 15 1.23 -17.52 4.42
CA MET A 15 0.00 -18.17 4.90
C MET A 15 -0.32 -19.45 4.13
N ALA A 16 -0.18 -19.45 2.80
CA ALA A 16 -0.37 -20.64 1.97
C ALA A 16 0.61 -21.75 2.37
N ALA A 17 1.91 -21.42 2.48
CA ALA A 17 2.95 -22.37 2.88
C ALA A 17 2.66 -22.98 4.26
N ASN A 18 2.31 -22.15 5.25
CA ASN A 18 2.00 -22.62 6.61
C ASN A 18 0.73 -23.46 6.70
N LYS A 19 -0.28 -23.16 5.90
CA LYS A 19 -1.52 -23.95 5.87
C LYS A 19 -1.38 -25.25 5.10
N LEU A 20 -0.63 -25.25 4.00
CA LEU A 20 -0.53 -26.42 3.11
C LEU A 20 0.52 -27.43 3.60
N ARG A 21 1.64 -26.99 4.16
CA ARG A 21 2.71 -27.90 4.59
C ARG A 21 2.27 -29.01 5.53
N PRO A 22 1.42 -28.77 6.57
CA PRO A 22 0.92 -29.85 7.43
C PRO A 22 -0.04 -30.82 6.74
N GLN A 23 -0.71 -30.39 5.67
CA GLN A 23 -1.73 -31.18 4.97
C GLN A 23 -1.17 -32.02 3.82
N LEU A 24 0.02 -31.70 3.33
CA LEU A 24 0.67 -32.36 2.21
C LEU A 24 1.80 -33.27 2.71
N PRO A 25 1.73 -34.62 2.50
CA PRO A 25 2.79 -35.54 2.93
C PRO A 25 4.14 -35.18 2.32
N LYS A 26 5.21 -35.19 3.16
CA LYS A 26 6.56 -34.78 2.73
C LYS A 26 7.21 -35.74 1.72
N ASP A 27 6.81 -36.98 1.73
CA ASP A 27 7.24 -38.02 0.80
C ASP A 27 6.53 -37.95 -0.55
N GLU A 28 5.37 -37.27 -0.61
CA GLU A 28 4.62 -37.09 -1.85
C GLU A 28 4.78 -35.69 -2.44
N TRP A 29 5.06 -34.66 -1.62
CA TRP A 29 5.05 -33.26 -2.02
C TRP A 29 6.31 -32.49 -1.62
N SER A 30 6.91 -31.80 -2.59
CA SER A 30 7.85 -30.70 -2.32
C SER A 30 7.11 -29.37 -2.42
N ILE A 31 7.47 -28.42 -1.57
CA ILE A 31 6.95 -27.06 -1.59
C ILE A 31 8.12 -26.10 -1.64
N THR A 32 8.15 -25.28 -2.68
CA THR A 32 9.14 -24.20 -2.84
C THR A 32 8.43 -22.87 -2.86
N ILE A 33 8.90 -21.92 -2.05
CA ILE A 33 8.44 -20.52 -2.07
C ILE A 33 9.57 -19.65 -2.58
N ILE A 34 9.27 -18.76 -3.53
CA ILE A 34 10.24 -17.91 -4.20
C ILE A 34 9.88 -16.45 -3.94
N ASP A 35 10.86 -15.66 -3.50
CA ASP A 35 10.72 -14.21 -3.31
C ASP A 35 12.05 -13.52 -3.61
N GLN A 36 11.99 -12.30 -4.14
CA GLN A 36 13.20 -11.50 -4.38
C GLN A 36 13.76 -10.89 -3.09
N HIS A 37 12.95 -10.77 -2.02
CA HIS A 37 13.32 -10.09 -0.79
C HIS A 37 13.50 -11.06 0.38
N GLU A 38 14.53 -10.83 1.17
CA GLU A 38 14.76 -11.54 2.43
C GLU A 38 13.99 -10.94 3.61
N THR A 39 13.35 -9.79 3.39
CA THR A 39 12.57 -9.08 4.41
C THR A 39 11.08 -9.27 4.18
N HIS A 40 10.40 -9.72 5.23
CA HIS A 40 8.95 -9.78 5.28
C HIS A 40 8.41 -8.51 5.94
N TYR A 41 7.48 -7.85 5.26
CA TYR A 41 6.86 -6.60 5.69
C TYR A 41 5.45 -6.84 6.19
N TYR A 42 5.14 -6.28 7.37
CA TYR A 42 3.77 -6.18 7.87
C TYR A 42 3.10 -4.94 7.28
N GLN A 43 2.61 -5.06 6.04
CA GLN A 43 2.07 -3.94 5.26
C GLN A 43 0.96 -3.13 5.95
N PRO A 44 0.01 -3.74 6.75
CA PRO A 44 -0.96 -2.93 7.49
C PRO A 44 -0.34 -1.96 8.48
N GLY A 45 0.90 -2.18 8.88
CA GLY A 45 1.65 -1.29 9.76
C GLY A 45 2.15 -0.01 9.09
N TYR A 46 2.21 0.04 7.76
CA TYR A 46 2.69 1.21 7.03
C TYR A 46 1.85 2.47 7.30
N LEU A 47 0.54 2.32 7.39
CA LEU A 47 -0.37 3.39 7.77
C LEU A 47 0.00 4.09 9.10
N PHE A 48 0.64 3.37 10.02
CA PHE A 48 0.92 3.85 11.37
C PHE A 48 2.31 4.44 11.53
N ILE A 49 3.22 4.18 10.58
CA ILE A 49 4.59 4.72 10.59
C ILE A 49 4.60 6.26 10.52
N PRO A 50 3.82 6.92 9.64
CA PRO A 50 3.80 8.39 9.53
C PRO A 50 3.51 9.11 10.85
N PHE A 51 2.75 8.48 11.73
CA PHE A 51 2.30 9.03 13.01
C PHE A 51 3.16 8.58 14.21
N GLY A 52 4.24 7.80 13.96
CA GLY A 52 5.11 7.28 15.01
C GLY A 52 4.46 6.21 15.92
N ILE A 53 3.28 5.67 15.54
CA ILE A 53 2.61 4.58 16.26
C ILE A 53 3.40 3.27 16.12
N TYR A 54 3.95 3.02 14.92
CA TYR A 54 4.95 1.99 14.69
C TYR A 54 6.26 2.60 14.20
N ARG A 55 7.37 2.07 14.68
CA ARG A 55 8.68 2.33 14.08
C ARG A 55 8.87 1.42 12.85
N PRO A 56 9.67 1.83 11.86
CA PRO A 56 9.94 1.01 10.68
C PRO A 56 10.48 -0.39 11.01
N ASP A 57 11.33 -0.54 12.04
CA ASP A 57 11.88 -1.82 12.47
C ASP A 57 10.84 -2.78 13.10
N GLU A 58 9.71 -2.28 13.56
CA GLU A 58 8.63 -3.09 14.14
C GLU A 58 7.81 -3.80 13.09
N VAL A 59 7.70 -3.22 11.88
CA VAL A 59 6.93 -3.79 10.76
C VAL A 59 7.75 -4.66 9.82
N THR A 60 9.04 -4.86 10.11
CA THR A 60 9.94 -5.68 9.29
C THR A 60 10.49 -6.87 10.07
N LYS A 61 10.58 -8.01 9.43
CA LYS A 61 11.20 -9.22 10.00
C LYS A 61 11.86 -10.04 8.86
N PRO A 62 12.90 -10.83 9.16
CA PRO A 62 13.45 -11.76 8.16
C PRO A 62 12.38 -12.74 7.65
N THR A 63 12.22 -12.86 6.34
CA THR A 63 11.23 -13.73 5.67
C THR A 63 11.34 -15.18 6.15
N LYS A 64 12.55 -15.68 6.33
CA LYS A 64 12.85 -17.04 6.82
C LYS A 64 12.12 -17.38 8.14
N ARG A 65 11.81 -16.38 8.96
CA ARG A 65 11.09 -16.58 10.24
C ARG A 65 9.67 -17.12 10.05
N PHE A 66 9.07 -16.86 8.91
CA PHE A 66 7.68 -17.22 8.58
C PHE A 66 7.55 -18.45 7.70
N ILE A 67 8.68 -19.05 7.30
CA ILE A 67 8.70 -20.24 6.46
C ILE A 67 8.69 -21.49 7.33
N PRO A 68 7.68 -22.39 7.17
CA PRO A 68 7.61 -23.59 7.99
C PRO A 68 8.65 -24.63 7.58
N THR A 69 9.07 -25.47 8.54
CA THR A 69 10.01 -26.57 8.28
C THR A 69 9.49 -27.52 7.20
N GLY A 70 10.31 -27.77 6.17
CA GLY A 70 9.97 -28.62 5.04
C GLY A 70 9.32 -27.84 3.88
N VAL A 71 9.51 -26.54 3.86
CA VAL A 71 9.31 -25.66 2.71
C VAL A 71 10.66 -25.03 2.35
N ASP A 72 11.05 -25.10 1.10
CA ASP A 72 12.27 -24.52 0.59
C ASP A 72 12.05 -23.05 0.23
N LEU A 73 12.81 -22.13 0.83
CA LEU A 73 12.83 -20.72 0.48
C LEU A 73 13.95 -20.45 -0.52
N VAL A 74 13.58 -19.93 -1.67
CA VAL A 74 14.51 -19.48 -2.72
C VAL A 74 14.43 -17.96 -2.80
N THR A 75 15.57 -17.29 -2.65
CA THR A 75 15.68 -15.84 -2.89
C THR A 75 16.06 -15.61 -4.35
N GLY A 76 15.21 -14.93 -5.09
CA GLY A 76 15.42 -14.62 -6.50
C GLY A 76 14.28 -13.83 -7.12
N GLU A 77 14.62 -12.97 -8.05
CA GLU A 77 13.65 -12.19 -8.81
C GLU A 77 12.95 -13.07 -9.85
N ILE A 78 11.63 -13.02 -9.87
CA ILE A 78 10.80 -13.78 -10.81
C ILE A 78 10.74 -13.00 -12.13
N ASP A 79 11.33 -13.57 -13.19
CA ASP A 79 11.25 -12.99 -14.54
C ASP A 79 9.88 -13.28 -15.17
N LYS A 80 9.52 -14.57 -15.28
CA LYS A 80 8.22 -14.93 -15.86
C LYS A 80 7.76 -16.34 -15.51
N VAL A 81 6.47 -16.55 -15.71
CA VAL A 81 5.83 -17.87 -15.66
C VAL A 81 5.60 -18.36 -17.09
N LEU A 82 5.94 -19.61 -17.37
CA LEU A 82 5.69 -20.32 -18.62
C LEU A 82 4.63 -21.41 -18.37
N PRO A 83 3.33 -21.07 -18.48
CA PRO A 83 2.25 -22.00 -18.09
C PRO A 83 2.21 -23.26 -18.95
N GLU A 84 2.50 -23.15 -20.23
CA GLU A 84 2.51 -24.28 -21.18
C GLU A 84 3.57 -25.31 -20.85
N ASP A 85 4.70 -24.88 -20.26
CA ASP A 85 5.82 -25.73 -19.84
C ASP A 85 5.77 -26.12 -18.36
N ASN A 86 4.80 -25.60 -17.61
CA ASN A 86 4.73 -25.68 -16.15
C ASN A 86 6.03 -25.27 -15.47
N LYS A 87 6.58 -24.11 -15.86
CA LYS A 87 7.85 -23.58 -15.36
C LYS A 87 7.75 -22.14 -14.90
N VAL A 88 8.60 -21.80 -13.94
CA VAL A 88 8.91 -20.43 -13.52
C VAL A 88 10.37 -20.16 -13.83
N LEU A 89 10.66 -19.01 -14.44
CA LEU A 89 12.02 -18.53 -14.70
C LEU A 89 12.35 -17.40 -13.73
N LEU A 90 13.55 -17.42 -13.19
CA LEU A 90 14.12 -16.31 -12.43
C LEU A 90 15.05 -15.48 -13.33
N ALA A 91 15.26 -14.22 -12.96
CA ALA A 91 16.12 -13.30 -13.70
C ALA A 91 17.59 -13.76 -13.82
N ASP A 92 18.06 -14.59 -12.89
CA ASP A 92 19.39 -15.19 -12.91
C ASP A 92 19.51 -16.44 -13.79
N GLY A 93 18.41 -16.83 -14.45
CA GLY A 93 18.33 -18.01 -15.33
C GLY A 93 17.98 -19.32 -14.65
N GLN A 94 17.75 -19.34 -13.34
CA GLN A 94 17.24 -20.54 -12.66
C GLN A 94 15.82 -20.87 -13.13
N GLU A 95 15.50 -22.17 -13.25
CA GLU A 95 14.18 -22.66 -13.65
C GLU A 95 13.58 -23.56 -12.56
N PHE A 96 12.29 -23.35 -12.28
CA PHE A 96 11.52 -24.17 -11.34
C PHE A 96 10.31 -24.78 -12.05
N SER A 97 10.29 -26.11 -12.18
CA SER A 97 9.11 -26.82 -12.67
C SER A 97 8.09 -27.04 -11.56
N TYR A 98 6.81 -27.01 -11.90
CA TYR A 98 5.73 -27.22 -10.95
C TYR A 98 4.63 -28.16 -11.52
N ASP A 99 3.94 -28.85 -10.61
CA ASP A 99 2.64 -29.48 -10.87
C ASP A 99 1.50 -28.54 -10.47
N TYR A 100 1.74 -27.70 -9.46
CA TYR A 100 0.81 -26.69 -8.94
C TYR A 100 1.57 -25.38 -8.68
N LEU A 101 0.94 -24.28 -9.07
CA LEU A 101 1.48 -22.94 -8.89
C LEU A 101 0.51 -22.08 -8.09
N ILE A 102 1.02 -21.37 -7.09
CA ILE A 102 0.31 -20.29 -6.37
C ILE A 102 1.03 -18.98 -6.65
N ILE A 103 0.33 -18.01 -7.23
CA ILE A 103 0.84 -16.66 -7.46
C ILE A 103 0.37 -15.77 -6.30
N ALA A 104 1.31 -15.34 -5.48
CA ALA A 104 1.12 -14.51 -4.30
C ALA A 104 2.11 -13.33 -4.27
N SER A 105 2.51 -12.85 -5.46
CA SER A 105 3.53 -11.81 -5.66
C SER A 105 3.11 -10.41 -5.17
N GLY A 106 1.83 -10.22 -4.83
CA GLY A 106 1.31 -8.94 -4.34
C GLY A 106 1.05 -7.93 -5.46
N THR A 107 1.03 -6.65 -5.08
CA THR A 107 0.78 -5.52 -5.97
C THR A 107 1.78 -4.40 -5.69
N THR A 108 2.08 -3.61 -6.70
CA THR A 108 2.95 -2.43 -6.61
C THR A 108 2.16 -1.19 -7.06
N PRO A 109 2.22 -0.07 -6.31
CA PRO A 109 1.68 1.21 -6.77
C PRO A 109 2.31 1.65 -8.09
N ARG A 110 1.54 2.31 -8.94
CA ARG A 110 1.94 2.82 -10.26
C ARG A 110 1.72 4.33 -10.35
N PRO A 111 2.55 5.14 -9.65
CA PRO A 111 2.43 6.59 -9.68
C PRO A 111 2.64 7.18 -11.09
N ASP A 112 3.32 6.45 -11.96
CA ASP A 112 3.54 6.79 -13.36
C ASP A 112 2.25 6.78 -14.22
N GLU A 113 1.17 6.16 -13.73
CA GLU A 113 -0.13 6.11 -14.45
C GLU A 113 -0.98 7.39 -14.24
N THR A 114 -0.62 8.25 -13.26
CA THR A 114 -1.25 9.56 -13.07
C THR A 114 -0.23 10.65 -13.39
N PRO A 115 -0.46 11.48 -14.44
CA PRO A 115 0.47 12.55 -14.82
C PRO A 115 0.83 13.45 -13.64
N GLY A 116 2.12 13.74 -13.45
CA GLY A 116 2.65 14.57 -12.37
C GLY A 116 2.83 13.87 -11.02
N MET A 117 2.21 12.71 -10.77
CA MET A 117 2.29 12.05 -9.46
C MET A 117 3.71 11.61 -9.12
N ALA A 118 4.44 11.05 -10.08
CA ALA A 118 5.79 10.58 -9.88
C ALA A 118 6.83 11.72 -9.81
N ASP A 119 6.50 12.90 -10.34
CA ASP A 119 7.46 13.98 -10.55
C ASP A 119 7.92 14.63 -9.24
N ASP A 120 7.09 14.64 -8.21
CA ASP A 120 7.40 15.19 -6.88
C ASP A 120 7.15 14.21 -5.73
N LEU A 121 7.19 12.92 -6.02
CA LEU A 121 7.03 11.87 -4.98
C LEU A 121 8.21 11.92 -3.99
N GLY A 122 7.87 12.15 -2.70
CA GLY A 122 8.84 12.40 -1.62
C GLY A 122 9.12 13.88 -1.36
N GLY A 123 8.63 14.80 -2.20
CA GLY A 123 8.68 16.25 -2.03
C GLY A 123 7.43 16.81 -1.36
N SER A 124 6.43 17.23 -2.16
CA SER A 124 5.11 17.61 -1.66
C SER A 124 4.03 16.54 -1.91
N VAL A 125 4.32 15.52 -2.71
CA VAL A 125 3.48 14.35 -2.96
C VAL A 125 4.04 13.15 -2.21
N HIS A 126 3.21 12.46 -1.44
CA HIS A 126 3.58 11.31 -0.62
C HIS A 126 2.55 10.19 -0.72
N GLU A 127 2.95 8.99 -0.32
CA GLU A 127 2.10 7.81 -0.17
C GLU A 127 2.51 7.02 1.09
N PHE A 128 1.69 6.06 1.51
CA PHE A 128 1.99 5.16 2.65
C PHE A 128 1.68 3.69 2.33
N TYR A 129 1.59 3.34 1.06
CA TYR A 129 1.34 1.97 0.60
C TYR A 129 2.61 1.15 0.40
N THR A 130 3.79 1.83 0.39
CA THR A 130 5.11 1.21 0.44
C THR A 130 5.81 1.48 1.77
N PHE A 131 6.83 0.68 2.09
CA PHE A 131 7.65 0.90 3.29
C PHE A 131 8.45 2.21 3.19
N GLU A 132 9.01 2.45 2.02
CA GLU A 132 9.79 3.64 1.70
C GLU A 132 8.91 4.90 1.76
N GLY A 133 7.72 4.86 1.13
CA GLY A 133 6.77 5.97 1.15
C GLY A 133 6.28 6.30 2.54
N ALA A 134 5.88 5.29 3.32
CA ALA A 134 5.45 5.49 4.70
C ALA A 134 6.55 6.09 5.59
N THR A 135 7.82 5.67 5.38
CA THR A 135 8.97 6.19 6.12
C THR A 135 9.29 7.64 5.71
N ALA A 136 9.26 7.94 4.40
CA ALA A 136 9.45 9.29 3.90
C ALA A 136 8.35 10.25 4.41
N LEU A 137 7.09 9.79 4.42
CA LEU A 137 5.99 10.57 4.95
C LEU A 137 6.11 10.83 6.45
N ALA A 138 6.64 9.87 7.24
CA ALA A 138 6.93 10.08 8.66
C ALA A 138 7.95 11.21 8.88
N GLU A 139 9.03 11.24 8.09
CA GLU A 139 10.02 12.33 8.15
C GLU A 139 9.41 13.66 7.74
N LYS A 140 8.54 13.66 6.73
CA LYS A 140 7.82 14.86 6.30
C LYS A 140 6.93 15.41 7.42
N LEU A 141 6.06 14.56 8.00
CA LEU A 141 5.12 15.01 9.04
C LEU A 141 5.82 15.51 10.31
N ARG A 142 7.00 14.96 10.65
CA ARG A 142 7.78 15.38 11.81
C ARG A 142 8.24 16.83 11.73
N THR A 143 8.42 17.37 10.54
CA THR A 143 8.95 18.73 10.29
C THR A 143 7.93 19.67 9.67
N TRP A 144 6.74 19.18 9.35
CA TRP A 144 5.72 19.98 8.68
C TRP A 144 4.92 20.81 9.70
N GLU A 145 4.93 22.12 9.53
CA GLU A 145 4.38 23.09 10.51
C GLU A 145 2.92 23.49 10.23
N GLY A 146 2.32 22.94 9.16
CA GLY A 146 0.93 23.23 8.78
C GLY A 146 0.78 23.60 7.30
N GLY A 147 -0.45 23.91 6.91
CA GLY A 147 -0.86 24.18 5.53
C GLY A 147 -2.02 23.30 5.09
N ARG A 148 -2.24 23.20 3.78
CA ARG A 148 -3.30 22.40 3.17
C ARG A 148 -2.83 20.95 2.98
N LEU A 149 -3.37 20.06 3.81
CA LEU A 149 -3.18 18.62 3.68
C LEU A 149 -4.32 18.07 2.82
N VAL A 150 -4.00 17.53 1.66
CA VAL A 150 -4.95 16.80 0.83
C VAL A 150 -4.67 15.30 0.95
N VAL A 151 -5.68 14.53 1.36
CA VAL A 151 -5.66 13.06 1.35
C VAL A 151 -6.54 12.59 0.20
N HIS A 152 -5.94 11.97 -0.79
CA HIS A 152 -6.56 11.68 -2.06
C HIS A 152 -6.67 10.17 -2.32
N VAL A 153 -7.82 9.76 -2.83
CA VAL A 153 -8.06 8.44 -3.39
C VAL A 153 -8.04 8.55 -4.91
N THR A 154 -6.98 8.06 -5.54
CA THR A 154 -6.74 8.21 -6.99
C THR A 154 -7.82 7.53 -7.81
N GLU A 155 -8.18 6.29 -7.46
CA GLU A 155 -9.14 5.48 -8.20
C GLU A 155 -9.81 4.43 -7.31
N MET A 156 -10.80 3.73 -7.87
CA MET A 156 -11.41 2.56 -7.24
C MET A 156 -11.56 1.43 -8.26
N PRO A 157 -11.27 0.17 -7.87
CA PRO A 157 -10.87 -0.32 -6.56
C PRO A 157 -9.38 -0.09 -6.25
N ILE A 158 -9.05 0.19 -5.01
CA ILE A 158 -7.67 0.28 -4.52
C ILE A 158 -7.37 -0.77 -3.46
N LYS A 159 -6.09 -1.01 -3.21
CA LYS A 159 -5.62 -1.80 -2.07
C LYS A 159 -6.01 -1.10 -0.78
N CYS A 160 -6.84 -1.75 0.03
CA CYS A 160 -7.36 -1.21 1.29
C CYS A 160 -8.13 0.12 1.15
N PRO A 161 -9.35 0.12 0.59
CA PRO A 161 -10.10 1.35 0.27
C PRO A 161 -10.48 2.19 1.49
N VAL A 162 -10.32 1.69 2.70
CA VAL A 162 -10.55 2.44 3.95
C VAL A 162 -9.27 3.12 4.48
N ALA A 163 -8.09 2.75 3.98
CA ALA A 163 -6.82 3.27 4.50
C ALA A 163 -6.68 4.81 4.36
N PRO A 164 -7.10 5.46 3.26
CA PRO A 164 -7.07 6.92 3.17
C PRO A 164 -7.95 7.62 4.22
N LEU A 165 -9.12 7.07 4.53
CA LEU A 165 -9.96 7.57 5.62
C LEU A 165 -9.32 7.39 6.99
N TYR A 166 -8.70 6.23 7.25
CA TYR A 166 -7.95 6.01 8.49
C TYR A 166 -6.79 6.99 8.60
N PHE A 167 -6.06 7.21 7.50
CA PHE A 167 -4.99 8.21 7.47
C PHE A 167 -5.53 9.60 7.82
N THR A 168 -6.65 10.01 7.23
CA THR A 168 -7.28 11.31 7.48
C THR A 168 -7.61 11.51 8.96
N PHE A 169 -8.23 10.52 9.61
CA PHE A 169 -8.56 10.60 11.04
C PHE A 169 -7.32 10.53 11.95
N LEU A 170 -6.31 9.76 11.56
CA LEU A 170 -5.05 9.72 12.29
C LEU A 170 -4.29 11.04 12.16
N ALA A 171 -4.29 11.67 10.98
CA ALA A 171 -3.69 12.98 10.76
C ALA A 171 -4.38 14.06 11.60
N ASP A 172 -5.71 14.08 11.65
CA ASP A 172 -6.48 14.99 12.49
C ASP A 172 -6.06 14.87 13.96
N ALA A 173 -6.04 13.64 14.51
CA ALA A 173 -5.62 13.39 15.88
C ALA A 173 -4.14 13.72 16.13
N PHE A 174 -3.26 13.38 15.20
CA PHE A 174 -1.83 13.67 15.29
C PHE A 174 -1.56 15.17 15.38
N PHE A 175 -2.18 15.99 14.52
CA PHE A 175 -2.01 17.43 14.56
C PHE A 175 -2.67 18.07 15.77
N GLU A 176 -3.75 17.48 16.30
CA GLU A 176 -4.34 17.92 17.58
C GLU A 176 -3.37 17.69 18.75
N GLU A 177 -2.76 16.50 18.83
CA GLU A 177 -1.75 16.17 19.86
C GLU A 177 -0.49 17.05 19.76
N GLN A 178 -0.10 17.46 18.56
CA GLN A 178 1.02 18.37 18.33
C GLN A 178 0.68 19.84 18.55
N GLY A 179 -0.59 20.18 18.80
CA GLY A 179 -1.05 21.58 18.91
C GLY A 179 -0.98 22.36 17.59
N LEU A 180 -1.02 21.65 16.46
CA LEU A 180 -0.93 22.20 15.11
C LEU A 180 -2.27 22.16 14.35
N ARG A 181 -3.33 21.55 14.93
CA ARG A 181 -4.58 21.29 14.19
C ARG A 181 -5.21 22.55 13.57
N ASP A 182 -5.15 23.68 14.26
CA ASP A 182 -5.67 24.96 13.76
C ASP A 182 -4.82 25.57 12.61
N LYS A 183 -3.63 25.04 12.36
CA LYS A 183 -2.76 25.45 11.26
C LYS A 183 -2.86 24.50 10.04
N VAL A 184 -3.62 23.42 10.16
CA VAL A 184 -3.76 22.41 9.11
C VAL A 184 -5.19 22.41 8.59
N ASP A 185 -5.34 22.69 7.30
CA ASP A 185 -6.59 22.53 6.59
C ASP A 185 -6.58 21.17 5.88
N ILE A 186 -7.47 20.26 6.32
CA ILE A 186 -7.51 18.87 5.82
C ILE A 186 -8.66 18.71 4.83
N THR A 187 -8.33 18.27 3.62
CA THR A 187 -9.31 17.91 2.60
C THR A 187 -9.17 16.42 2.25
N TYR A 188 -10.26 15.67 2.32
CA TYR A 188 -10.35 14.29 1.86
C TYR A 188 -11.02 14.27 0.48
N VAL A 189 -10.27 13.81 -0.53
CA VAL A 189 -10.66 13.82 -1.95
C VAL A 189 -10.87 12.39 -2.43
N THR A 190 -11.99 12.13 -3.10
CA THR A 190 -12.35 10.77 -3.49
C THR A 190 -13.16 10.73 -4.79
N PRO A 191 -12.95 9.72 -5.66
CA PRO A 191 -13.81 9.52 -6.84
C PRO A 191 -15.19 8.95 -6.52
N LEU A 192 -15.48 8.67 -5.25
CA LEU A 192 -16.79 8.18 -4.80
C LEU A 192 -17.78 9.34 -4.61
N GLU A 193 -19.07 9.06 -4.71
CA GLU A 193 -20.18 10.02 -4.45
C GLU A 193 -20.22 10.53 -2.99
N GLY A 194 -19.38 10.01 -2.11
CA GLY A 194 -19.31 10.41 -0.71
C GLY A 194 -18.13 9.74 -0.01
N ALA A 195 -18.06 9.85 1.30
CA ALA A 195 -16.90 9.43 2.08
C ALA A 195 -16.52 7.94 1.94
N PHE A 196 -17.45 7.06 1.55
CA PHE A 196 -17.17 5.62 1.41
C PHE A 196 -18.15 4.91 0.46
N THR A 197 -17.83 3.63 0.13
CA THR A 197 -18.55 2.83 -0.89
C THR A 197 -19.97 2.38 -0.49
N LYS A 198 -20.29 2.28 0.80
CA LYS A 198 -21.60 1.81 1.29
C LYS A 198 -22.41 2.98 1.84
N PRO A 199 -23.68 3.18 1.44
CA PRO A 199 -24.44 4.39 1.76
C PRO A 199 -24.51 4.71 3.26
N VAL A 200 -24.73 3.70 4.11
CA VAL A 200 -24.80 3.91 5.58
C VAL A 200 -23.45 4.32 6.13
N SER A 201 -22.37 3.63 5.71
CA SER A 201 -21.01 3.94 6.15
C SER A 201 -20.56 5.29 5.59
N SER A 202 -20.89 5.60 4.32
CA SER A 202 -20.55 6.87 3.68
C SER A 202 -21.13 8.06 4.44
N ARG A 203 -22.43 7.99 4.79
CA ARG A 203 -23.07 9.04 5.57
C ARG A 203 -22.43 9.20 6.95
N LEU A 204 -22.26 8.07 7.69
CA LEU A 204 -21.68 8.13 9.04
C LEU A 204 -20.25 8.72 9.01
N LEU A 205 -19.42 8.28 8.05
CA LEU A 205 -18.04 8.76 7.90
C LEU A 205 -18.01 10.22 7.43
N GLY A 206 -18.92 10.64 6.55
CA GLY A 206 -19.08 12.03 6.15
C GLY A 206 -19.44 12.93 7.34
N ASP A 207 -20.41 12.52 8.17
CA ASP A 207 -20.76 13.23 9.41
C ASP A 207 -19.57 13.31 10.40
N MET A 208 -18.69 12.30 10.41
CA MET A 208 -17.49 12.30 11.24
C MET A 208 -16.43 13.25 10.71
N LEU A 209 -16.23 13.33 9.38
CA LEU A 209 -15.33 14.28 8.74
C LEU A 209 -15.75 15.71 9.02
N ASP A 210 -17.05 16.02 8.81
CA ASP A 210 -17.62 17.34 9.05
C ASP A 210 -17.43 17.81 10.52
N LYS A 211 -17.73 16.95 11.50
CA LYS A 211 -17.51 17.22 12.93
C LYS A 211 -16.06 17.55 13.29
N ARG A 212 -15.11 17.04 12.51
CA ARG A 212 -13.67 17.27 12.67
C ARG A 212 -13.13 18.39 11.79
N LYS A 213 -14.03 19.11 11.09
CA LYS A 213 -13.68 20.18 10.16
C LYS A 213 -12.69 19.68 9.08
N VAL A 214 -12.94 18.47 8.57
CA VAL A 214 -12.28 17.92 7.40
C VAL A 214 -13.20 18.11 6.21
N HIS A 215 -12.72 18.81 5.20
CA HIS A 215 -13.49 19.00 3.98
C HIS A 215 -13.55 17.71 3.16
N LEU A 216 -14.75 17.34 2.71
CA LEU A 216 -14.96 16.20 1.82
C LEU A 216 -15.19 16.70 0.39
N GLU A 217 -14.35 16.28 -0.55
CA GLU A 217 -14.50 16.56 -1.98
C GLU A 217 -14.81 15.24 -2.71
N PRO A 218 -16.10 14.93 -2.95
CA PRO A 218 -16.52 13.70 -3.62
C PRO A 218 -16.54 13.88 -5.15
N ASP A 219 -16.79 12.76 -5.86
CA ASP A 219 -16.90 12.71 -7.33
C ASP A 219 -15.69 13.32 -8.05
N PHE A 220 -14.52 13.30 -7.42
CA PHE A 220 -13.31 13.89 -7.96
C PHE A 220 -12.49 12.82 -8.71
N MET A 221 -12.61 12.84 -10.03
CA MET A 221 -11.84 11.96 -10.92
C MET A 221 -10.56 12.68 -11.32
N VAL A 222 -9.43 12.28 -10.74
CA VAL A 222 -8.14 12.93 -11.02
C VAL A 222 -7.71 12.74 -12.46
N GLU A 223 -7.29 13.83 -13.09
CA GLU A 223 -6.63 13.87 -14.40
C GLU A 223 -5.11 13.94 -14.23
N SER A 224 -4.66 14.86 -13.37
CA SER A 224 -3.24 15.12 -13.19
C SER A 224 -2.94 15.78 -11.84
N ILE A 225 -1.65 15.84 -11.52
CA ILE A 225 -1.10 16.59 -10.40
C ILE A 225 -0.16 17.66 -10.98
N ASP A 226 -0.53 18.93 -10.83
CA ASP A 226 0.37 20.05 -11.14
C ASP A 226 1.30 20.29 -9.96
N THR A 227 2.51 19.79 -10.05
CA THR A 227 3.49 19.87 -8.97
C THR A 227 4.13 21.26 -8.84
N GLU A 228 4.12 22.08 -9.89
CA GLU A 228 4.61 23.45 -9.87
C GLU A 228 3.62 24.39 -9.19
N ALA A 229 2.33 24.35 -9.64
CA ALA A 229 1.26 25.11 -9.01
C ALA A 229 0.75 24.50 -7.70
N LYS A 230 1.10 23.24 -7.42
CA LYS A 230 0.61 22.43 -6.30
C LYS A 230 -0.91 22.31 -6.27
N ASN A 231 -1.45 21.88 -7.41
CA ASN A 231 -2.86 21.62 -7.59
C ASN A 231 -3.11 20.16 -8.00
N LEU A 232 -4.11 19.54 -7.36
CA LEU A 232 -4.72 18.31 -7.82
C LEU A 232 -5.80 18.71 -8.82
N VAL A 233 -5.73 18.21 -10.06
CA VAL A 233 -6.61 18.59 -11.17
C VAL A 233 -7.49 17.42 -11.56
N SER A 234 -8.80 17.65 -11.73
CA SER A 234 -9.77 16.64 -12.15
C SER A 234 -10.14 16.79 -13.61
N PHE A 235 -10.71 15.74 -14.21
CA PHE A 235 -11.22 15.74 -15.58
C PHE A 235 -12.37 16.74 -15.83
N ASP A 236 -13.03 17.21 -14.78
CA ASP A 236 -14.07 18.25 -14.86
C ASP A 236 -13.54 19.66 -14.52
N GLU A 237 -12.21 19.83 -14.62
CA GLU A 237 -11.50 21.12 -14.45
C GLU A 237 -11.57 21.70 -13.02
N ARG A 238 -11.95 20.91 -12.01
CA ARG A 238 -11.78 21.33 -10.61
C ARG A 238 -10.32 21.26 -10.22
N GLU A 239 -9.88 22.23 -9.44
CA GLU A 239 -8.53 22.31 -8.89
C GLU A 239 -8.57 22.33 -7.37
N ILE A 240 -7.77 21.50 -6.73
CA ILE A 240 -7.63 21.46 -5.28
C ILE A 240 -6.17 21.77 -4.91
N PRO A 241 -5.91 22.96 -4.37
CA PRO A 241 -4.57 23.35 -3.98
C PRO A 241 -4.12 22.60 -2.72
N TYR A 242 -2.84 22.19 -2.70
CA TYR A 242 -2.23 21.50 -1.57
C TYR A 242 -0.85 22.07 -1.22
N ASP A 243 -0.44 21.90 0.04
CA ASP A 243 0.93 22.09 0.49
C ASP A 243 1.60 20.74 0.81
N LEU A 244 0.77 19.73 1.13
CA LEU A 244 1.12 18.33 1.25
C LEU A 244 0.00 17.47 0.69
N LEU A 245 0.30 16.65 -0.32
CA LEU A 245 -0.60 15.67 -0.92
C LEU A 245 -0.21 14.27 -0.48
N VAL A 246 -1.16 13.51 0.06
CA VAL A 246 -1.02 12.08 0.37
C VAL A 246 -2.00 11.29 -0.48
N THR A 247 -1.50 10.45 -1.38
CA THR A 247 -2.29 9.80 -2.42
C THR A 247 -1.97 8.31 -2.57
#